data_089fc80b73db6fc2ee24cd8bcf77f853
#
_entry.id   089fc80b73db6fc2ee24cd8bcf77f853
#
_cell.length_a   1.000
_cell.length_b   1.000
_cell.length_c   1.000
_cell.angle_alpha   90.00
_cell.angle_beta   90.00
_cell.angle_gamma   90.00
#
_symmetry.space_group_name_H-M   'P 1'
#
loop_
_entity.id
_entity.type
_entity.pdbx_description
1 polymer ?
#
loop_
_entity_poly.entity_id
_entity_poly.type
_entity_poly.pdbx_seq_one_letter_code
_entity_poly.pdbx_strand_id
1 'polypeptide(L)'
;RSTRAACAVYESADATHLELSIKIKAGFLAWNSALLVTFAYQYNDTNIHYMTKIVQPQWLEWAKELQFIAQGGLTYSKDVFDIERFERIREIAAEMLSLQSGIPIEKVKNLFCNETGFQTPKLDTRAAIFKDDKILLVKEKNGTWSLPGGWVDINQSIKTNTEKEVKEEAGLNVKAIRVIAIQDRNLHNIPPYAYNVCKVFVLCEIESGSFRPNIETDESAYFGLEELPILAKEKNNEEQIKMCFSAYHDKNWQVLFD
;
A
#
# COMPACT_ATOMS: atom_id res chain seq x y z
N ARG A 1 -20.94 -18.87 44.95
CA ARG A 1 -20.43 -20.25 44.81
C ARG A 1 -20.17 -20.52 43.33
N SER A 2 -18.91 -20.60 43.02
CA SER A 2 -18.26 -21.51 42.09
C SER A 2 -18.40 -21.29 40.58
N THR A 3 -17.42 -20.62 40.01
CA THR A 3 -16.88 -20.92 38.66
C THR A 3 -15.36 -20.75 38.69
N ARG A 4 -14.72 -21.79 39.19
CA ARG A 4 -13.30 -22.11 38.94
C ARG A 4 -13.30 -23.52 38.40
N ALA A 5 -13.16 -23.71 37.09
CA ALA A 5 -12.62 -24.91 36.46
C ALA A 5 -12.64 -24.76 34.94
N ALA A 6 -11.56 -24.24 34.38
CA ALA A 6 -11.09 -24.53 33.02
C ALA A 6 -9.72 -23.90 32.83
N CYS A 7 -8.73 -24.36 33.59
CA CYS A 7 -7.33 -24.08 33.30
C CYS A 7 -6.49 -25.19 33.94
N ALA A 8 -6.50 -26.33 33.30
CA ALA A 8 -5.53 -27.40 33.53
C ALA A 8 -5.80 -28.53 32.52
N VAL A 9 -5.18 -28.56 31.42
CA VAL A 9 -4.64 -29.70 30.64
C VAL A 9 -3.82 -29.09 29.50
N TYR A 10 -2.52 -28.98 29.71
CA TYR A 10 -1.46 -29.11 28.72
C TYR A 10 -0.12 -28.81 29.42
N GLU A 11 0.26 -29.75 30.29
CA GLU A 11 1.68 -29.95 30.65
C GLU A 11 2.02 -31.39 30.23
N SER A 12 2.85 -31.50 29.22
CA SER A 12 3.95 -32.45 29.03
C SER A 12 4.20 -32.68 27.55
N ALA A 13 5.13 -31.95 27.01
CA ALA A 13 6.02 -32.41 25.96
C ALA A 13 7.22 -31.46 25.91
N ASP A 14 8.37 -32.02 26.12
CA ASP A 14 9.72 -31.47 26.15
C ASP A 14 9.94 -30.11 25.47
N ALA A 15 10.19 -29.13 26.30
CA ALA A 15 10.62 -27.79 25.88
C ALA A 15 12.14 -27.70 25.98
N THR A 16 12.83 -27.79 24.88
CA THR A 16 14.14 -27.20 24.76
C THR A 16 14.07 -25.98 23.84
N HIS A 17 14.11 -24.82 24.48
CA HIS A 17 14.43 -23.49 23.98
C HIS A 17 13.72 -22.99 22.73
N LEU A 18 12.59 -22.32 22.92
CA LEU A 18 12.20 -21.20 22.07
C LEU A 18 11.65 -20.07 22.97
N GLU A 19 12.49 -19.09 23.30
CA GLU A 19 12.06 -17.83 23.91
C GLU A 19 11.21 -17.06 22.89
N LEU A 20 9.91 -17.05 23.12
CA LEU A 20 8.96 -16.18 22.41
C LEU A 20 9.07 -14.78 22.98
N SER A 21 9.94 -13.93 22.40
CA SER A 21 10.03 -12.51 22.75
C SER A 21 8.86 -11.73 22.14
N ILE A 22 7.71 -11.69 22.82
CA ILE A 22 6.65 -10.74 22.49
C ILE A 22 7.07 -9.37 23.05
N LYS A 23 7.71 -8.53 22.24
CA LYS A 23 7.88 -7.11 22.57
C LYS A 23 6.64 -6.34 22.13
N ILE A 24 5.65 -6.23 23.03
CA ILE A 24 4.59 -5.24 22.90
C ILE A 24 5.20 -3.88 23.27
N LYS A 25 5.56 -3.06 22.28
CA LYS A 25 5.80 -1.64 22.51
C LYS A 25 4.44 -0.93 22.45
N ALA A 26 3.84 -0.73 23.63
CA ALA A 26 2.76 0.23 23.81
C ALA A 26 3.35 1.65 23.78
N GLY A 27 3.34 2.28 22.62
CA GLY A 27 3.54 3.72 22.47
C GLY A 27 2.19 4.40 22.39
N PHE A 28 1.73 4.98 23.51
CA PHE A 28 0.58 5.88 23.51
C PHE A 28 0.97 7.16 22.79
N LEU A 29 0.49 7.33 21.56
CA LEU A 29 0.20 8.61 20.92
C LEU A 29 -0.96 8.39 19.97
N ALA A 30 -1.97 9.21 20.14
CA ALA A 30 -3.25 9.18 19.43
C ALA A 30 -3.10 9.05 17.91
N TRP A 31 -4.04 8.30 17.29
CA TRP A 31 -4.26 8.13 15.84
C TRP A 31 -3.55 6.92 15.19
N ASN A 32 -4.38 5.94 14.86
CA ASN A 32 -4.15 4.74 14.04
C ASN A 32 -3.65 3.50 14.80
N SER A 33 -4.59 2.75 15.36
CA SER A 33 -4.35 1.38 15.80
C SER A 33 -4.35 0.41 14.61
N ALA A 34 -3.28 0.41 13.83
CA ALA A 34 -2.95 -0.75 13.02
C ALA A 34 -2.20 -1.74 13.92
N LEU A 35 -2.83 -2.85 14.27
CA LEU A 35 -2.18 -3.91 15.04
C LEU A 35 -1.21 -4.65 14.10
N LEU A 36 0.09 -4.42 14.25
CA LEU A 36 1.13 -5.21 13.57
C LEU A 36 1.22 -6.57 14.26
N VAL A 37 0.68 -7.62 13.63
CA VAL A 37 0.90 -9.00 14.06
C VAL A 37 1.95 -9.63 13.16
N THR A 38 3.14 -9.86 13.71
CA THR A 38 4.23 -10.55 13.02
C THR A 38 4.07 -12.05 13.23
N PHE A 39 3.77 -12.81 12.17
CA PHE A 39 3.83 -14.26 12.19
C PHE A 39 5.14 -14.71 11.52
N ALA A 40 6.00 -15.40 12.27
CA ALA A 40 7.14 -16.09 11.71
C ALA A 40 6.71 -17.49 11.29
N TYR A 41 6.68 -17.79 10.00
CA TYR A 41 6.59 -19.15 9.49
C TYR A 41 8.00 -19.68 9.23
N GLN A 42 8.36 -20.72 9.96
CA GLN A 42 9.61 -21.43 9.72
C GLN A 42 9.36 -22.51 8.66
N TYR A 43 9.82 -22.28 7.43
CA TYR A 43 9.99 -23.32 6.43
C TYR A 43 11.49 -23.60 6.29
N ASN A 44 11.86 -24.88 6.34
CA ASN A 44 13.23 -25.34 6.15
C ASN A 44 13.64 -25.09 4.69
N ASP A 45 14.19 -23.92 4.41
CA ASP A 45 15.19 -23.68 3.38
C ASP A 45 15.70 -22.23 3.51
N THR A 46 16.97 -22.06 3.25
CA THR A 46 17.89 -20.96 3.55
C THR A 46 17.53 -19.53 3.10
N ASN A 47 16.24 -19.17 2.99
CA ASN A 47 15.77 -17.81 2.73
C ASN A 47 14.59 -17.49 3.65
N ILE A 48 14.89 -16.92 4.83
CA ILE A 48 13.86 -16.38 5.72
C ILE A 48 13.37 -15.06 5.14
N HIS A 49 12.27 -15.10 4.37
CA HIS A 49 11.52 -13.91 3.99
C HIS A 49 10.53 -13.59 5.12
N TYR A 50 10.83 -12.58 5.91
CA TYR A 50 9.86 -12.01 6.85
C TYR A 50 8.83 -11.19 6.06
N MET A 51 7.70 -11.80 5.72
CA MET A 51 6.53 -11.06 5.27
C MET A 51 5.82 -10.48 6.49
N THR A 52 6.04 -9.21 6.77
CA THR A 52 5.20 -8.46 7.72
C THR A 52 3.86 -8.18 7.05
N LYS A 53 2.86 -9.03 7.27
CA LYS A 53 1.52 -8.80 6.74
C LYS A 53 0.87 -7.66 7.51
N ILE A 54 0.55 -6.56 6.82
CA ILE A 54 -0.24 -5.47 7.40
C ILE A 54 -1.66 -6.00 7.60
N VAL A 55 -2.08 -6.16 8.86
CA VAL A 55 -3.45 -6.57 9.20
C VAL A 55 -4.29 -5.32 9.30
N GLN A 56 -5.23 -5.16 8.39
CA GLN A 56 -6.18 -4.05 8.44
C GLN A 56 -7.21 -4.28 9.55
N PRO A 57 -7.68 -3.21 10.23
CA PRO A 57 -8.77 -3.33 11.19
C PRO A 57 -10.02 -3.94 10.52
N GLN A 58 -10.64 -4.93 11.17
CA GLN A 58 -11.80 -5.63 10.61
C GLN A 58 -12.95 -4.69 10.24
N TRP A 59 -13.17 -3.63 11.02
CA TRP A 59 -14.21 -2.64 10.74
C TRP A 59 -13.97 -1.88 9.41
N LEU A 60 -12.69 -1.66 9.03
CA LEU A 60 -12.34 -1.01 7.77
C LEU A 60 -12.65 -1.93 6.59
N GLU A 61 -12.34 -3.22 6.72
CA GLU A 61 -12.69 -4.22 5.70
C GLU A 61 -14.20 -4.30 5.51
N TRP A 62 -14.97 -4.33 6.59
CA TRP A 62 -16.43 -4.31 6.51
C TRP A 62 -16.97 -3.03 5.88
N ALA A 63 -16.44 -1.86 6.22
CA ALA A 63 -16.87 -0.61 5.62
C ALA A 63 -16.59 -0.58 4.11
N LYS A 64 -15.42 -1.06 3.67
CA LYS A 64 -15.07 -1.20 2.25
C LYS A 64 -16.01 -2.16 1.52
N GLU A 65 -16.27 -3.33 2.10
CA GLU A 65 -17.15 -4.34 1.53
C GLU A 65 -18.60 -3.83 1.39
N LEU A 66 -19.14 -3.20 2.43
CA LEU A 66 -20.48 -2.59 2.41
C LEU A 66 -20.58 -1.51 1.34
N GLN A 67 -19.58 -0.64 1.21
CA GLN A 67 -19.53 0.38 0.16
C GLN A 67 -19.50 -0.27 -1.24
N PHE A 68 -18.69 -1.30 -1.44
CA PHE A 68 -18.60 -2.01 -2.71
C PHE A 68 -19.94 -2.67 -3.10
N ILE A 69 -20.59 -3.36 -2.16
CA ILE A 69 -21.93 -3.98 -2.37
C ILE A 69 -22.95 -2.91 -2.73
N ALA A 70 -22.99 -1.80 -1.97
CA ALA A 70 -23.91 -0.71 -2.20
C ALA A 70 -23.69 -0.06 -3.58
N GLN A 71 -22.44 0.20 -3.94
CA GLN A 71 -22.09 0.81 -5.23
C GLN A 71 -22.48 -0.09 -6.40
N GLY A 72 -22.23 -1.39 -6.31
CA GLY A 72 -22.67 -2.37 -7.30
C GLY A 72 -24.20 -2.41 -7.42
N GLY A 73 -24.90 -2.44 -6.30
CA GLY A 73 -26.37 -2.41 -6.27
C GLY A 73 -26.94 -1.13 -6.91
N LEU A 74 -26.43 0.05 -6.55
CA LEU A 74 -26.86 1.33 -7.11
C LEU A 74 -26.58 1.45 -8.61
N THR A 75 -25.55 0.76 -9.12
CA THR A 75 -25.20 0.77 -10.54
C THR A 75 -26.17 -0.06 -11.38
N TYR A 76 -26.62 -1.20 -10.86
CA TYR A 76 -27.36 -2.19 -11.67
C TYR A 76 -28.82 -2.34 -11.29
N SER A 77 -29.25 -1.99 -10.07
CA SER A 77 -30.64 -2.10 -9.65
C SER A 77 -31.50 -1.05 -10.35
N LYS A 78 -32.73 -1.49 -10.67
CA LYS A 78 -33.80 -0.63 -11.23
C LYS A 78 -34.99 -0.51 -10.28
N ASP A 79 -35.06 -1.38 -9.27
CA ASP A 79 -36.12 -1.37 -8.27
C ASP A 79 -35.88 -0.23 -7.26
N VAL A 80 -36.91 0.59 -7.05
CA VAL A 80 -36.80 1.77 -6.18
C VAL A 80 -36.53 1.40 -4.73
N PHE A 81 -37.07 0.29 -4.25
CA PHE A 81 -36.87 -0.16 -2.88
C PHE A 81 -35.48 -0.76 -2.68
N ASP A 82 -34.92 -1.40 -3.71
CA ASP A 82 -33.56 -1.88 -3.67
C ASP A 82 -32.56 -0.71 -3.70
N ILE A 83 -32.82 0.30 -4.51
CA ILE A 83 -32.01 1.53 -4.54
C ILE A 83 -31.96 2.17 -3.16
N GLU A 84 -33.10 2.35 -2.49
CA GLU A 84 -33.17 2.89 -1.12
C GLU A 84 -32.36 2.05 -0.12
N ARG A 85 -32.42 0.72 -0.22
CA ARG A 85 -31.63 -0.19 0.62
C ARG A 85 -30.12 -0.03 0.38
N PHE A 86 -29.69 0.06 -0.88
CA PHE A 86 -28.28 0.24 -1.22
C PHE A 86 -27.77 1.62 -0.81
N GLU A 87 -28.58 2.68 -0.93
CA GLU A 87 -28.24 4.00 -0.39
C GLU A 87 -28.02 3.93 1.13
N ARG A 88 -28.90 3.23 1.86
CA ARG A 88 -28.73 3.05 3.31
C ARG A 88 -27.48 2.24 3.68
N ILE A 89 -27.14 1.18 2.94
CA ILE A 89 -25.92 0.40 3.14
C ILE A 89 -24.70 1.30 2.94
N ARG A 90 -24.68 2.14 1.90
CA ARG A 90 -23.59 3.10 1.63
C ARG A 90 -23.44 4.12 2.76
N GLU A 91 -24.54 4.61 3.30
CA GLU A 91 -24.53 5.51 4.45
C GLU A 91 -23.94 4.85 5.70
N ILE A 92 -24.32 3.60 6.00
CA ILE A 92 -23.77 2.84 7.12
C ILE A 92 -22.25 2.70 6.99
N ALA A 93 -21.76 2.37 5.79
CA ALA A 93 -20.33 2.28 5.54
C ALA A 93 -19.59 3.62 5.79
N ALA A 94 -20.18 4.73 5.34
CA ALA A 94 -19.65 6.07 5.58
C ALA A 94 -19.68 6.47 7.07
N GLU A 95 -20.76 6.12 7.80
CA GLU A 95 -20.88 6.31 9.23
C GLU A 95 -19.80 5.54 10.00
N MET A 96 -19.57 4.27 9.66
CA MET A 96 -18.50 3.45 10.26
C MET A 96 -17.13 4.09 10.10
N LEU A 97 -16.78 4.55 8.88
CA LEU A 97 -15.52 5.24 8.63
C LEU A 97 -15.42 6.55 9.40
N SER A 98 -16.50 7.36 9.44
CA SER A 98 -16.53 8.63 10.16
C SER A 98 -16.31 8.44 11.65
N LEU A 99 -17.03 7.50 12.27
CA LEU A 99 -16.94 7.21 13.71
C LEU A 99 -15.54 6.70 14.11
N GLN A 100 -14.93 5.84 13.29
CA GLN A 100 -13.65 5.22 13.63
C GLN A 100 -12.44 6.11 13.27
N SER A 101 -12.54 6.95 12.24
CA SER A 101 -11.46 7.84 11.82
C SER A 101 -11.53 9.23 12.46
N GLY A 102 -12.67 9.63 13.02
CA GLY A 102 -12.93 11.00 13.47
C GLY A 102 -13.08 12.02 12.34
N ILE A 103 -13.10 11.58 11.07
CA ILE A 103 -13.28 12.46 9.91
C ILE A 103 -14.77 12.80 9.78
N PRO A 104 -15.15 14.08 9.56
CA PRO A 104 -16.54 14.45 9.35
C PRO A 104 -17.22 13.65 8.23
N ILE A 105 -18.45 13.20 8.45
CA ILE A 105 -19.17 12.29 7.55
C ILE A 105 -19.28 12.81 6.12
N GLU A 106 -19.48 14.11 5.94
CA GLU A 106 -19.56 14.74 4.61
C GLU A 106 -18.23 14.60 3.85
N LYS A 107 -17.11 14.74 4.56
CA LYS A 107 -15.78 14.52 3.97
C LYS A 107 -15.56 13.04 3.61
N VAL A 108 -16.03 12.12 4.46
CA VAL A 108 -15.98 10.68 4.17
C VAL A 108 -16.81 10.36 2.93
N LYS A 109 -18.05 10.85 2.85
CA LYS A 109 -18.92 10.66 1.68
C LYS A 109 -18.27 11.16 0.39
N ASN A 110 -17.65 12.34 0.44
CA ASN A 110 -16.98 12.94 -0.72
C ASN A 110 -15.70 12.19 -1.15
N LEU A 111 -15.03 11.47 -0.26
CA LEU A 111 -13.81 10.74 -0.56
C LEU A 111 -14.03 9.25 -0.84
N PHE A 112 -15.08 8.67 -0.24
CA PHE A 112 -15.30 7.23 -0.21
C PHE A 112 -16.54 6.80 -1.04
N CYS A 113 -17.56 7.67 -1.17
CA CYS A 113 -18.82 7.37 -1.81
C CYS A 113 -19.09 8.21 -3.09
N ASN A 114 -18.08 8.87 -3.63
CA ASN A 114 -18.24 9.80 -4.75
C ASN A 114 -18.10 9.16 -6.14
N GLU A 115 -17.76 7.88 -6.20
CA GLU A 115 -17.60 7.15 -7.45
C GLU A 115 -18.97 6.70 -8.00
N THR A 116 -19.11 6.74 -9.32
CA THR A 116 -20.29 6.24 -10.03
C THR A 116 -19.90 5.02 -10.87
N GLY A 117 -20.81 4.07 -11.03
CA GLY A 117 -20.52 2.81 -11.73
C GLY A 117 -19.91 1.76 -10.79
N PHE A 118 -19.36 0.70 -11.36
CA PHE A 118 -18.73 -0.37 -10.61
C PHE A 118 -17.39 0.10 -10.05
N GLN A 119 -17.21 0.00 -8.73
CA GLN A 119 -16.00 0.44 -8.06
C GLN A 119 -14.83 -0.50 -8.35
N THR A 120 -13.69 0.05 -8.76
CA THR A 120 -12.46 -0.71 -9.04
C THR A 120 -11.27 -0.11 -8.28
N PRO A 121 -10.17 -0.86 -8.06
CA PRO A 121 -8.94 -0.28 -7.54
C PRO A 121 -8.41 0.80 -8.47
N LYS A 122 -7.90 1.89 -7.90
CA LYS A 122 -7.16 2.90 -8.66
C LYS A 122 -5.79 2.35 -9.05
N LEU A 123 -5.27 2.79 -10.21
CA LEU A 123 -3.92 2.44 -10.66
C LEU A 123 -2.90 3.49 -10.24
N ASP A 124 -1.75 3.06 -9.73
CA ASP A 124 -0.60 3.88 -9.37
C ASP A 124 0.67 3.25 -9.96
N THR A 125 1.55 4.05 -10.56
CA THR A 125 2.82 3.58 -11.10
C THR A 125 4.00 4.13 -10.32
N ARG A 126 5.05 3.31 -10.14
CA ARG A 126 6.31 3.68 -9.50
C ARG A 126 7.48 3.24 -10.37
N ALA A 127 8.34 4.20 -10.73
CA ALA A 127 9.50 3.95 -11.57
C ALA A 127 10.72 3.58 -10.73
N ALA A 128 11.34 2.43 -11.00
CA ALA A 128 12.64 2.04 -10.49
C ALA A 128 13.70 2.40 -11.53
N ILE A 129 14.53 3.38 -11.22
CA ILE A 129 15.56 3.92 -12.11
C ILE A 129 16.91 3.80 -11.42
N PHE A 130 17.87 3.17 -12.08
CA PHE A 130 19.18 2.90 -11.49
C PHE A 130 20.30 3.60 -12.25
N LYS A 131 21.32 4.03 -11.48
CA LYS A 131 22.60 4.53 -11.97
C LYS A 131 23.68 4.18 -10.95
N ASP A 132 24.78 3.61 -11.41
CA ASP A 132 25.94 3.26 -10.57
C ASP A 132 25.53 2.44 -9.32
N ASP A 133 24.64 1.45 -9.52
CA ASP A 133 24.07 0.57 -8.47
C ASP A 133 23.32 1.31 -7.36
N LYS A 134 22.76 2.48 -7.66
CA LYS A 134 21.93 3.29 -6.78
C LYS A 134 20.58 3.57 -7.43
N ILE A 135 19.53 3.61 -6.62
CA ILE A 135 18.15 3.88 -7.07
C ILE A 135 17.83 5.38 -6.96
N LEU A 136 17.16 5.92 -7.98
CA LEU A 136 16.65 7.29 -7.96
C LEU A 136 15.43 7.41 -7.07
N LEU A 137 15.47 8.38 -6.15
CA LEU A 137 14.31 8.84 -5.40
C LEU A 137 14.13 10.33 -5.62
N VAL A 138 12.89 10.80 -5.47
CA VAL A 138 12.52 12.22 -5.47
C VAL A 138 12.06 12.63 -4.09
N LYS A 139 12.37 13.88 -3.69
CA LYS A 139 12.02 14.44 -2.40
C LYS A 139 10.70 15.18 -2.50
N GLU A 140 9.75 14.73 -1.73
CA GLU A 140 8.44 15.33 -1.58
C GLU A 140 8.49 16.65 -0.82
N LYS A 141 7.46 17.51 -0.98
CA LYS A 141 7.37 18.79 -0.24
C LYS A 141 7.33 18.64 1.29
N ASN A 142 6.95 17.49 1.80
CA ASN A 142 6.97 17.16 3.23
C ASN A 142 8.34 16.69 3.75
N GLY A 143 9.35 16.61 2.85
CA GLY A 143 10.72 16.20 3.17
C GLY A 143 10.99 14.70 3.12
N THR A 144 9.98 13.86 2.86
CA THR A 144 10.16 12.40 2.66
C THR A 144 10.52 12.09 1.21
N TRP A 145 11.01 10.88 0.96
CA TRP A 145 11.48 10.46 -0.36
C TRP A 145 10.66 9.30 -0.91
N SER A 146 10.45 9.31 -2.21
CA SER A 146 9.72 8.23 -2.91
C SER A 146 10.30 7.91 -4.27
N LEU A 147 9.92 6.74 -4.80
CA LEU A 147 10.09 6.45 -6.23
C LEU A 147 9.24 7.42 -7.03
N PRO A 148 9.76 7.99 -8.14
CA PRO A 148 8.95 8.81 -9.04
C PRO A 148 7.73 8.01 -9.52
N GLY A 149 6.57 8.66 -9.57
CA GLY A 149 5.34 8.04 -10.02
C GLY A 149 4.11 8.49 -9.26
N GLY A 150 2.95 8.25 -9.86
CA GLY A 150 1.65 8.70 -9.38
C GLY A 150 0.50 7.93 -9.97
N TRP A 151 -0.68 8.52 -9.85
CA TRP A 151 -1.92 7.99 -10.39
C TRP A 151 -1.85 7.86 -11.91
N VAL A 152 -2.39 6.76 -12.44
CA VAL A 152 -2.48 6.57 -13.88
C VAL A 152 -3.66 7.39 -14.42
N ASP A 153 -3.36 8.37 -15.27
CA ASP A 153 -4.37 9.17 -15.94
C ASP A 153 -5.24 8.31 -16.87
N ILE A 154 -6.50 8.69 -17.04
CA ILE A 154 -7.50 7.93 -17.83
C ILE A 154 -7.08 7.65 -19.27
N ASN A 155 -6.25 8.51 -19.84
CA ASN A 155 -5.77 8.43 -21.22
C ASN A 155 -4.34 7.86 -21.32
N GLN A 156 -3.77 7.35 -20.23
CA GLN A 156 -2.42 6.80 -20.16
C GLN A 156 -2.45 5.28 -19.99
N SER A 157 -1.47 4.61 -20.57
CA SER A 157 -1.12 3.25 -20.21
C SER A 157 -0.18 3.23 -19.01
N ILE A 158 0.00 2.08 -18.35
CA ILE A 158 1.01 1.91 -17.31
C ILE A 158 2.38 2.41 -17.79
N LYS A 159 2.77 2.05 -19.01
CA LYS A 159 4.05 2.44 -19.59
C LYS A 159 4.16 3.96 -19.75
N THR A 160 3.24 4.56 -20.47
CA THR A 160 3.29 6.00 -20.78
C THR A 160 3.10 6.88 -19.56
N ASN A 161 2.28 6.43 -18.58
CA ASN A 161 2.15 7.13 -17.30
C ASN A 161 3.46 7.11 -16.50
N THR A 162 4.12 5.94 -16.42
CA THR A 162 5.41 5.85 -15.72
C THR A 162 6.45 6.81 -16.31
N GLU A 163 6.57 6.84 -17.65
CA GLU A 163 7.50 7.73 -18.36
C GLU A 163 7.14 9.22 -18.15
N LYS A 164 5.84 9.56 -18.16
CA LYS A 164 5.29 10.90 -17.88
C LYS A 164 5.64 11.36 -16.47
N GLU A 165 5.31 10.56 -15.46
CA GLU A 165 5.56 10.88 -14.05
C GLU A 165 7.05 11.11 -13.76
N VAL A 166 7.93 10.27 -14.31
CA VAL A 166 9.38 10.47 -14.20
C VAL A 166 9.82 11.78 -14.83
N LYS A 167 9.21 12.16 -15.95
CA LYS A 167 9.51 13.44 -16.59
C LYS A 167 9.05 14.62 -15.74
N GLU A 168 7.88 14.55 -15.13
CA GLU A 168 7.29 15.61 -14.33
C GLU A 168 8.01 15.75 -12.98
N GLU A 169 8.25 14.64 -12.26
CA GLU A 169 8.83 14.67 -10.92
C GLU A 169 10.37 14.68 -10.90
N ALA A 170 11.05 13.99 -11.83
CA ALA A 170 12.50 13.87 -11.85
C ALA A 170 13.18 14.60 -13.01
N GLY A 171 12.44 15.15 -13.98
CA GLY A 171 12.98 15.85 -15.14
C GLY A 171 13.70 14.95 -16.15
N LEU A 172 13.64 13.62 -15.98
CA LEU A 172 14.31 12.64 -16.84
C LEU A 172 13.38 12.15 -17.94
N ASN A 173 13.94 11.90 -19.12
CA ASN A 173 13.31 11.09 -20.14
C ASN A 173 13.79 9.65 -19.92
N VAL A 174 12.86 8.74 -19.75
CA VAL A 174 13.15 7.33 -19.50
C VAL A 174 12.35 6.45 -20.46
N LYS A 175 12.83 5.24 -20.64
CA LYS A 175 12.11 4.16 -21.30
C LYS A 175 11.69 3.12 -20.26
N ALA A 176 10.41 2.89 -20.13
CA ALA A 176 9.88 1.81 -19.31
C ALA A 176 10.16 0.45 -19.99
N ILE A 177 10.88 -0.42 -19.29
CA ILE A 177 11.43 -1.67 -19.84
C ILE A 177 10.54 -2.86 -19.50
N ARG A 178 10.24 -3.05 -18.20
CA ARG A 178 9.46 -4.18 -17.72
C ARG A 178 8.77 -3.88 -16.40
N VAL A 179 7.67 -4.58 -16.12
CA VAL A 179 7.02 -4.59 -14.81
C VAL A 179 7.88 -5.40 -13.84
N ILE A 180 8.10 -4.86 -12.65
CA ILE A 180 8.77 -5.52 -11.52
C ILE A 180 7.74 -6.24 -10.66
N ALA A 181 6.69 -5.53 -10.28
CA ALA A 181 5.63 -6.07 -9.44
C ALA A 181 4.31 -5.35 -9.65
N ILE A 182 3.22 -6.04 -9.30
CA ILE A 182 1.87 -5.50 -9.18
C ILE A 182 1.39 -5.83 -7.77
N GLN A 183 1.11 -4.81 -6.95
CA GLN A 183 0.81 -4.99 -5.54
C GLN A 183 -0.48 -4.28 -5.13
N ASP A 184 -1.29 -4.92 -4.27
CA ASP A 184 -2.30 -4.21 -3.49
C ASP A 184 -1.60 -3.32 -2.46
N ARG A 185 -1.70 -2.01 -2.65
CA ARG A 185 -1.09 -1.02 -1.75
C ARG A 185 -1.42 -1.30 -0.28
N ASN A 186 -2.65 -1.69 0.03
CA ASN A 186 -3.11 -1.86 1.40
C ASN A 186 -2.51 -3.09 2.11
N LEU A 187 -1.92 -4.03 1.36
CA LEU A 187 -1.16 -5.15 1.92
C LEU A 187 0.30 -4.79 2.26
N HIS A 188 0.83 -3.71 1.68
CA HIS A 188 2.26 -3.37 1.77
C HIS A 188 2.55 -2.01 2.40
N ASN A 189 1.67 -1.02 2.26
CA ASN A 189 1.91 0.36 2.68
C ASN A 189 0.99 0.81 3.82
N ILE A 190 1.49 1.72 4.65
CA ILE A 190 0.77 2.33 5.77
C ILE A 190 0.62 3.85 5.57
N PRO A 191 -0.46 4.45 6.10
CA PRO A 191 -1.66 3.80 6.65
C PRO A 191 -2.50 3.13 5.55
N PRO A 192 -3.38 2.16 5.87
CA PRO A 192 -4.30 1.58 4.90
C PRO A 192 -5.29 2.65 4.41
N TYR A 193 -5.63 2.61 3.12
CA TYR A 193 -6.65 3.48 2.54
C TYR A 193 -8.03 2.83 2.59
N ALA A 194 -9.07 3.67 2.65
CA ALA A 194 -10.46 3.21 2.57
C ALA A 194 -10.86 2.69 1.17
N TYR A 195 -9.99 2.83 0.18
CA TYR A 195 -10.12 2.28 -1.16
C TYR A 195 -8.85 1.52 -1.55
N ASN A 196 -8.97 0.63 -2.51
CA ASN A 196 -7.83 -0.14 -2.98
C ASN A 196 -7.07 0.60 -4.09
N VAL A 197 -5.78 0.34 -4.13
CA VAL A 197 -4.86 0.86 -5.14
C VAL A 197 -4.01 -0.30 -5.66
N CYS A 198 -4.10 -0.55 -6.94
CA CYS A 198 -3.20 -1.46 -7.65
C CYS A 198 -1.94 -0.69 -8.00
N LYS A 199 -0.84 -0.98 -7.30
CA LYS A 199 0.45 -0.31 -7.47
C LYS A 199 1.36 -1.12 -8.38
N VAL A 200 1.83 -0.50 -9.46
CA VAL A 200 2.67 -1.14 -10.47
C VAL A 200 4.08 -0.56 -10.41
N PHE A 201 5.06 -1.40 -10.09
CA PHE A 201 6.47 -1.04 -10.11
C PHE A 201 7.08 -1.37 -11.47
N VAL A 202 7.77 -0.40 -12.07
CA VAL A 202 8.29 -0.50 -13.44
C VAL A 202 9.77 -0.19 -13.46
N LEU A 203 10.58 -1.10 -14.01
CA LEU A 203 11.99 -0.85 -14.27
C LEU A 203 12.12 0.08 -15.48
N CYS A 204 12.90 1.16 -15.34
CA CYS A 204 13.11 2.16 -16.37
C CYS A 204 14.61 2.39 -16.63
N GLU A 205 14.95 2.66 -17.87
CA GLU A 205 16.28 3.09 -18.33
C GLU A 205 16.29 4.57 -18.67
N ILE A 206 17.36 5.29 -18.28
CA ILE A 206 17.50 6.71 -18.55
C ILE A 206 17.93 6.90 -20.01
N GLU A 207 17.21 7.74 -20.74
CA GLU A 207 17.59 8.17 -22.09
C GLU A 207 18.26 9.54 -22.08
N SER A 208 17.74 10.49 -21.31
CA SER A 208 18.25 11.87 -21.23
C SER A 208 17.59 12.65 -20.09
N GLY A 209 18.00 13.91 -19.93
CA GLY A 209 17.34 14.84 -19.01
C GLY A 209 18.17 15.12 -17.76
N SER A 210 17.69 16.03 -16.96
CA SER A 210 18.25 16.38 -15.65
C SER A 210 17.16 16.95 -14.76
N PHE A 211 17.28 16.72 -13.48
CA PHE A 211 16.34 17.25 -12.48
C PHE A 211 16.32 18.78 -12.47
N ARG A 212 15.12 19.31 -12.26
CA ARG A 212 14.87 20.69 -11.86
C ARG A 212 13.74 20.72 -10.85
N PRO A 213 13.87 21.48 -9.75
CA PRO A 213 12.78 21.64 -8.79
C PRO A 213 11.48 22.04 -9.48
N ASN A 214 10.36 21.45 -9.04
CA ASN A 214 9.05 21.68 -9.64
C ASN A 214 7.97 21.82 -8.55
N ILE A 215 6.69 21.82 -8.93
CA ILE A 215 5.58 22.02 -7.99
C ILE A 215 5.50 20.87 -6.98
N GLU A 216 5.84 19.64 -7.37
CA GLU A 216 5.65 18.42 -6.58
C GLU A 216 6.91 18.01 -5.82
N THR A 217 8.09 18.19 -6.43
CA THR A 217 9.35 17.70 -5.88
C THR A 217 10.39 18.80 -5.76
N ASP A 218 11.19 18.74 -4.67
CA ASP A 218 12.24 19.71 -4.37
C ASP A 218 13.62 19.25 -4.81
N GLU A 219 13.85 17.93 -4.84
CA GLU A 219 15.16 17.33 -5.07
C GLU A 219 15.02 15.93 -5.67
N SER A 220 16.02 15.49 -6.42
CA SER A 220 16.18 14.09 -6.79
C SER A 220 17.62 13.64 -6.53
N ALA A 221 17.78 12.43 -6.01
CA ALA A 221 19.10 11.87 -5.71
C ALA A 221 19.08 10.34 -5.84
N TYR A 222 20.30 9.77 -5.99
CA TYR A 222 20.50 8.34 -6.06
C TYR A 222 21.00 7.78 -4.73
N PHE A 223 20.37 6.71 -4.25
CA PHE A 223 20.67 6.10 -2.96
C PHE A 223 21.02 4.62 -3.11
N GLY A 224 22.06 4.19 -2.38
CA GLY A 224 22.32 2.77 -2.17
C GLY A 224 21.28 2.15 -1.22
N LEU A 225 21.13 0.84 -1.26
CA LEU A 225 20.13 0.13 -0.43
C LEU A 225 20.36 0.36 1.07
N GLU A 226 21.60 0.47 1.51
CA GLU A 226 21.96 0.68 2.92
C GLU A 226 21.95 2.16 3.34
N GLU A 227 21.74 3.09 2.39
CA GLU A 227 21.82 4.54 2.60
C GLU A 227 20.47 5.23 2.32
N LEU A 228 19.35 4.49 2.45
CA LEU A 228 18.02 5.03 2.13
C LEU A 228 17.66 6.18 3.07
N PRO A 229 17.11 7.28 2.55
CA PRO A 229 16.61 8.40 3.34
C PRO A 229 15.27 8.05 4.01
N ILE A 230 14.67 9.03 4.70
CA ILE A 230 13.31 8.86 5.25
C ILE A 230 12.31 8.71 4.11
N LEU A 231 11.72 7.53 3.96
CA LEU A 231 10.78 7.22 2.88
C LEU A 231 9.36 7.69 3.18
N ALA A 232 8.64 8.07 2.13
CA ALA A 232 7.19 8.26 2.11
C ALA A 232 6.51 6.88 2.15
N LYS A 233 6.32 6.30 3.34
CA LYS A 233 5.87 4.90 3.53
C LYS A 233 4.48 4.63 2.96
N GLU A 234 3.66 5.64 2.79
CA GLU A 234 2.38 5.57 2.08
C GLU A 234 2.53 5.38 0.58
N LYS A 235 3.67 5.81 0.00
CA LYS A 235 3.99 5.68 -1.43
C LYS A 235 4.84 4.45 -1.71
N ASN A 236 5.95 4.30 -0.99
CA ASN A 236 6.83 3.12 -1.03
C ASN A 236 7.57 2.92 0.29
N ASN A 237 7.90 1.70 0.62
CA ASN A 237 8.66 1.32 1.80
C ASN A 237 10.00 0.66 1.43
N GLU A 238 10.79 0.35 2.45
CA GLU A 238 12.12 -0.25 2.30
C GLU A 238 12.10 -1.61 1.59
N GLU A 239 11.07 -2.46 1.86
CA GLU A 239 10.91 -3.77 1.23
C GLU A 239 10.61 -3.63 -0.28
N GLN A 240 9.82 -2.63 -0.65
CA GLN A 240 9.52 -2.33 -2.05
C GLN A 240 10.75 -1.80 -2.79
N ILE A 241 11.58 -0.98 -2.13
CA ILE A 241 12.87 -0.54 -2.69
C ILE A 241 13.81 -1.74 -2.87
N LYS A 242 13.93 -2.60 -1.85
CA LYS A 242 14.75 -3.82 -1.91
C LYS A 242 14.30 -4.76 -3.04
N MET A 243 13.00 -4.91 -3.22
CA MET A 243 12.41 -5.64 -4.35
C MET A 243 12.87 -5.05 -5.71
N CYS A 244 12.88 -3.72 -5.84
CA CYS A 244 13.36 -3.05 -7.06
C CYS A 244 14.85 -3.33 -7.33
N PHE A 245 15.71 -3.32 -6.29
CA PHE A 245 17.12 -3.71 -6.42
C PHE A 245 17.26 -5.17 -6.87
N SER A 246 16.53 -6.09 -6.25
CA SER A 246 16.55 -7.51 -6.63
C SER A 246 16.14 -7.70 -8.09
N ALA A 247 15.10 -7.00 -8.53
CA ALA A 247 14.66 -7.05 -9.92
C ALA A 247 15.67 -6.43 -10.90
N TYR A 248 16.38 -5.39 -10.48
CA TYR A 248 17.43 -4.76 -11.29
C TYR A 248 18.60 -5.72 -11.54
N HIS A 249 19.04 -6.44 -10.54
CA HIS A 249 20.16 -7.38 -10.63
C HIS A 249 19.81 -8.72 -11.29
N ASP A 250 18.53 -9.13 -11.23
CA ASP A 250 18.10 -10.40 -11.82
C ASP A 250 17.54 -10.20 -13.23
N LYS A 251 18.31 -10.66 -14.23
CA LYS A 251 17.87 -10.63 -15.63
C LYS A 251 16.68 -11.56 -15.92
N ASN A 252 16.46 -12.58 -15.08
CA ASN A 252 15.38 -13.55 -15.20
C ASN A 252 14.23 -13.26 -14.23
N TRP A 253 14.18 -12.05 -13.70
CA TRP A 253 13.15 -11.63 -12.74
C TRP A 253 11.75 -12.01 -13.19
N GLN A 254 11.04 -12.72 -12.32
CA GLN A 254 9.62 -13.00 -12.48
C GLN A 254 8.81 -11.90 -11.81
N VAL A 255 7.81 -11.38 -12.52
CA VAL A 255 6.92 -10.34 -11.97
C VAL A 255 6.25 -10.85 -10.70
N LEU A 256 6.44 -10.13 -9.60
CA LEU A 256 5.72 -10.43 -8.35
C LEU A 256 4.34 -9.78 -8.38
N PHE A 257 3.34 -10.49 -7.87
CA PHE A 257 1.98 -9.95 -7.74
C PHE A 257 1.23 -10.60 -6.60
N ASP A 258 0.30 -9.86 -6.00
CA ASP A 258 -0.60 -10.31 -4.93
C ASP A 258 -1.89 -10.90 -5.53
#